data_403fa91d8f64cee963e75614fad5ac6c
#
_entry.id   403fa91d8f64cee963e75614fad5ac6c
#
_cell.length_a   1.000
_cell.length_b   1.000
_cell.length_c   1.000
_cell.angle_alpha   90.00
_cell.angle_beta   90.00
_cell.angle_gamma   90.00
#
_symmetry.space_group_name_H-M   'P 1'
#
loop_
_entity.id
_entity.type
_entity.pdbx_description
1 polymer ?
#
loop_
_entity_poly.entity_id
_entity_poly.type
_entity_poly.pdbx_seq_one_letter_code
_entity_poly.pdbx_strand_id
1 'polypeptide(L)' 'MVFVDSKNVEAIGYDDATQELHIRFLKSGETYVYYSVEEWVHQELMQADSKGNYLNKNIKPRYQFGRL' A
#
# COMPACT_ATOMS: atom_id res chain seq x y z
N MET A 1 1.01 6.78 9.22
CA MET A 1 0.88 6.71 7.75
C MET A 1 1.34 8.01 7.12
N VAL A 2 1.86 7.90 5.93
CA VAL A 2 2.31 9.04 5.14
C VAL A 2 1.25 9.34 4.09
N PHE A 3 0.78 10.59 4.03
CA PHE A 3 -0.15 11.00 2.97
C PHE A 3 0.60 11.10 1.65
N VAL A 4 -0.06 10.64 0.58
CA VAL A 4 0.54 10.61 -0.75
C VAL A 4 -0.37 11.32 -1.74
N ASP A 5 0.25 11.82 -2.82
CA ASP A 5 -0.47 12.48 -3.90
C ASP A 5 -0.84 11.42 -4.94
N SER A 6 -2.07 10.92 -4.83
CA SER A 6 -2.56 9.87 -5.71
C SER A 6 -4.06 10.04 -5.89
N LYS A 7 -4.57 9.61 -7.04
CA LYS A 7 -6.01 9.65 -7.31
C LYS A 7 -6.78 8.58 -6.55
N ASN A 8 -6.12 7.51 -6.15
CA ASN A 8 -6.78 6.36 -5.56
C ASN A 8 -6.36 6.10 -4.12
N VAL A 9 -5.16 6.49 -3.74
CA VAL A 9 -4.57 6.18 -2.44
C VAL A 9 -4.41 7.47 -1.65
N GLU A 10 -4.94 7.49 -0.43
CA GLU A 10 -4.83 8.64 0.45
C GLU A 10 -3.54 8.61 1.27
N ALA A 11 -3.23 7.45 1.86
CA ALA A 11 -2.09 7.34 2.76
C ALA A 11 -1.52 5.92 2.72
N ILE A 12 -0.22 5.80 3.00
CA ILE A 12 0.50 4.54 3.02
C ILE A 12 1.27 4.45 4.33
N GLY A 13 1.19 3.31 5.00
CA GLY A 13 1.97 3.01 6.18
C GLY A 13 2.68 1.68 6.02
N TYR A 14 3.85 1.54 6.62
CA TYR A 14 4.61 0.30 6.55
C TYR A 14 5.27 0.02 7.90
N ASP A 15 5.13 -1.21 8.36
CA ASP A 15 5.78 -1.69 9.57
C ASP A 15 6.82 -2.74 9.16
N ASP A 16 8.09 -2.38 9.22
CA ASP A 16 9.16 -3.26 8.78
C ASP A 16 9.39 -4.43 9.75
N ALA A 17 8.98 -4.29 11.00
CA ALA A 17 9.10 -5.38 11.97
C ALA A 17 8.13 -6.52 11.67
N THR A 18 6.92 -6.20 11.21
CA THR A 18 5.90 -7.19 10.89
C THR A 18 5.73 -7.40 9.39
N GLN A 19 6.33 -6.55 8.56
CA GLN A 19 6.19 -6.52 7.11
C GLN A 19 4.74 -6.29 6.69
N GLU A 20 4.01 -5.50 7.45
CA GLU A 20 2.64 -5.14 7.12
C GLU A 20 2.61 -3.82 6.38
N LEU A 21 1.99 -3.83 5.20
CA LEU A 21 1.79 -2.63 4.40
C LEU A 21 0.34 -2.19 4.52
N HIS A 22 0.12 -0.98 4.99
CA HIS A 22 -1.21 -0.42 5.21
C HIS A 22 -1.51 0.60 4.12
N ILE A 23 -2.65 0.43 3.45
CA ILE A 23 -3.08 1.32 2.38
C ILE A 23 -4.47 1.85 2.72
N ARG A 24 -4.59 3.17 2.84
CA ARG A 24 -5.90 3.80 2.99
C ARG A 24 -6.33 4.34 1.63
N PHE A 25 -7.50 3.92 1.18
CA PHE A 25 -8.02 4.31 -0.12
C PHE A 25 -8.82 5.62 -0.01
N LEU A 26 -8.64 6.48 -1.00
CA LEU A 26 -9.14 7.85 -0.94
C LEU A 26 -10.68 7.90 -0.96
N LYS A 27 -11.31 7.13 -1.85
CA LYS A 27 -12.75 7.21 -2.03
C LYS A 27 -13.52 6.57 -0.89
N SER A 28 -13.11 5.39 -0.47
CA SER A 28 -13.83 4.64 0.56
C SER A 28 -13.43 5.03 1.96
N GLY A 29 -12.22 5.58 2.13
CA GLY A 29 -11.64 5.81 3.45
C GLY A 29 -11.24 4.53 4.16
N GLU A 30 -11.36 3.39 3.51
CA GLU A 30 -11.03 2.10 4.11
C GLU A 30 -9.54 1.86 4.08
N THR A 31 -9.03 1.17 5.11
CA THR A 31 -7.63 0.79 5.19
C THR A 31 -7.52 -0.71 5.03
N TYR A 32 -6.66 -1.12 4.10
CA TYR A 32 -6.31 -2.52 3.89
C TYR A 32 -4.89 -2.77 4.37
N VAL A 33 -4.66 -3.96 4.92
CA VAL A 33 -3.32 -4.38 5.30
C VAL A 33 -2.92 -5.55 4.40
N TYR A 34 -1.72 -5.44 3.82
CA TYR A 34 -1.12 -6.50 3.00
C TYR A 34 0.02 -7.11 3.80
N TYR A 35 0.06 -8.45 3.86
CA TYR A 35 0.94 -9.18 4.76
C TYR A 35 2.20 -9.66 4.05
N SER A 36 3.29 -9.75 4.79
CA SER A 36 4.58 -10.28 4.32
C SER A 36 5.12 -9.51 3.12
N VAL A 37 4.97 -8.19 3.15
CA VAL A 37 5.46 -7.30 2.10
C VAL A 37 6.90 -6.91 2.45
N GLU A 38 7.82 -7.22 1.54
CA GLU A 38 9.23 -6.87 1.74
C GLU A 38 9.42 -5.35 1.68
N GLU A 39 10.43 -4.87 2.39
CA GLU A 39 10.69 -3.43 2.47
C GLU A 39 10.94 -2.81 1.09
N TRP A 40 11.63 -3.52 0.20
CA TRP A 40 11.92 -2.97 -1.12
C TRP A 40 10.64 -2.74 -1.94
N VAL A 41 9.61 -3.55 -1.70
CA VAL A 41 8.31 -3.35 -2.37
C VAL A 41 7.67 -2.04 -1.89
N HIS A 42 7.72 -1.79 -0.59
CA HIS A 42 7.23 -0.53 -0.03
C HIS A 42 7.99 0.66 -0.62
N GLN A 43 9.31 0.55 -0.74
CA GLN A 43 10.11 1.64 -1.32
C GLN A 43 9.75 1.89 -2.77
N GLU A 44 9.57 0.85 -3.57
CA GLU A 44 9.15 1.01 -4.96
C GLU A 44 7.77 1.65 -5.06
N LEU A 45 6.85 1.23 -4.21
CA LEU A 45 5.52 1.83 -4.17
C LEU A 45 5.59 3.33 -3.90
N MET A 46 6.42 3.72 -2.92
CA MET A 46 6.55 5.13 -2.55
C MET A 46 7.17 5.98 -3.66
N GLN A 47 7.98 5.36 -4.53
CA GLN A 47 8.63 6.04 -5.65
C GLN A 47 7.84 5.95 -6.95
N ALA A 48 6.78 5.16 -6.98
CA ALA A 48 6.00 4.96 -8.20
C ALA A 48 5.30 6.25 -8.63
N ASP A 49 5.29 6.51 -9.93
CA ASP A 49 4.56 7.65 -10.49
C ASP A 49 3.07 7.51 -10.27
N SER A 50 2.57 6.29 -10.41
CA SER A 50 1.17 5.98 -10.10
C SER A 50 1.12 4.89 -9.04
N LYS A 51 0.81 5.28 -7.83
CA LYS A 51 0.74 4.35 -6.71
C LYS A 51 -0.40 3.35 -6.87
N GLY A 52 -1.51 3.79 -7.44
CA GLY A 52 -2.63 2.90 -7.73
C GLY A 52 -2.26 1.82 -8.74
N ASN A 53 -1.55 2.18 -9.80
CA ASN A 53 -1.10 1.21 -10.80
C ASN A 53 -0.11 0.21 -10.21
N TYR A 54 0.85 0.69 -9.44
CA TYR A 54 1.82 -0.21 -8.81
C TYR A 54 1.11 -1.20 -7.88
N LEU A 55 0.17 -0.71 -7.09
CA LEU A 55 -0.59 -1.54 -6.18
C LEU A 55 -1.37 -2.62 -6.92
N ASN A 56 -2.07 -2.24 -7.99
CA ASN A 56 -2.89 -3.18 -8.75
C ASN A 56 -2.06 -4.24 -9.46
N LYS A 57 -0.87 -3.87 -9.95
CA LYS A 57 -0.04 -4.80 -10.74
C LYS A 57 0.85 -5.66 -9.87
N ASN A 58 1.38 -5.11 -8.78
CA ASN A 58 2.48 -5.76 -8.05
C ASN A 58 2.12 -6.18 -6.65
N ILE A 59 1.08 -5.64 -6.05
CA ILE A 59 0.76 -5.91 -4.65
C ILE A 59 -0.53 -6.72 -4.53
N LYS A 60 -1.63 -6.23 -5.08
CA LYS A 60 -2.91 -6.92 -4.95
C LYS A 60 -2.89 -8.37 -5.42
N PRO A 61 -2.25 -8.71 -6.56
CA PRO A 61 -2.25 -10.11 -7.02
C PRO A 61 -1.26 -11.02 -6.29
N ARG A 62 -0.33 -10.46 -5.50
CA ARG A 62 0.76 -11.24 -4.93
C ARG A 62 0.64 -11.48 -3.43
N TYR A 63 -0.01 -10.59 -2.70
CA TYR A 63 0.00 -10.61 -1.24
C TYR A 63 -1.38 -10.84 -0.70
N GLN A 64 -1.45 -11.57 0.40
CA GLN A 64 -2.69 -11.70 1.15
C GLN A 64 -2.99 -10.41 1.88
N PHE A 65 -4.28 -10.15 2.09
CA PHE A 65 -4.68 -8.89 2.70
C PHE A 65 -5.87 -9.10 3.64
N GLY A 66 -6.03 -8.13 4.53
CA GLY A 66 -7.21 -7.99 5.36
C GLY A 66 -7.69 -6.55 5.33
N ARG A 67 -8.89 -6.31 5.80
CA ARG A 67 -9.45 -4.97 5.90
C ARG A 67 -9.55 -4.59 7.36
N LEU A 68 -9.05 -3.42 7.68
CA LEU A 68 -9.10 -2.91 9.06
C LEU A 68 -10.41 -2.20 9.35
#